data_9d9c0b196c40d94217f8d880f699eb29
#
_entry.id   9d9c0b196c40d94217f8d880f699eb29
#
_cell.length_a   1.000
_cell.length_b   1.000
_cell.length_c   1.000
_cell.angle_alpha   90.00
_cell.angle_beta   90.00
_cell.angle_gamma   90.00
#
_symmetry.space_group_name_H-M   'P 1'
#
loop_
_entity.id
_entity.type
_entity.pdbx_description
1 polymer ?
#
loop_
_entity_poly.entity_id
_entity_poly.type
_entity_poly.pdbx_seq_one_letter_code
_entity_poly.pdbx_strand_id
1 'polypeptide(L)'
;MAGVGTLAASAALAACGAPAPGAAAPQPAPVGLDAQAQTDELGDPLNAYQAITNYNNYYEFTTDKQGVAILARNFKSEPWKVQVGGLVNSPKTYDIDDLRKKFTQEERVYRLRCVEGWSMVIPWIGFPLASLLKEVEPTSTAKYVRFESIFDPQQMPGQLNTWYSWPYVEGLRLDEAMNDLALLVTGLYGKPLPNQNGAPLRLAVPWKYGFKSVKAIVKIDLVEEQPVSLWMRAASHEYGFYSNVNPEVPHPRWSQATERRIGESGRRRTLMFNGYADRVADLYAGMDLRANY
;
A
#
# COMPACT_ATOMS: atom_id res chain seq x y z
N MET A 1 31.96 59.31 -59.23
CA MET A 1 30.66 58.60 -59.29
C MET A 1 30.33 58.13 -57.88
N ALA A 2 29.26 58.63 -57.34
CA ALA A 2 28.85 58.54 -55.94
C ALA A 2 28.26 57.16 -55.60
N GLY A 3 28.68 56.57 -54.52
CA GLY A 3 28.09 55.40 -53.92
C GLY A 3 27.47 55.76 -52.57
N VAL A 4 26.13 55.77 -52.51
CA VAL A 4 25.38 56.06 -51.33
C VAL A 4 25.34 54.85 -50.41
N GLY A 5 25.85 54.98 -49.17
CA GLY A 5 25.75 53.98 -48.11
C GLY A 5 24.51 54.23 -47.27
N THR A 6 23.63 53.26 -47.20
CA THR A 6 22.45 53.23 -46.32
C THR A 6 22.81 52.63 -44.97
N LEU A 7 22.67 53.39 -43.91
CA LEU A 7 22.73 52.95 -42.52
C LEU A 7 21.38 52.30 -42.16
N ALA A 8 21.43 51.01 -41.79
CA ALA A 8 20.29 50.32 -41.20
C ALA A 8 20.40 50.41 -39.65
N ALA A 9 19.45 51.09 -39.04
CA ALA A 9 19.29 51.12 -37.59
C ALA A 9 18.56 49.87 -37.10
N SER A 10 19.23 49.03 -36.33
CA SER A 10 18.62 47.90 -35.66
C SER A 10 17.96 48.31 -34.38
N ALA A 11 16.63 48.29 -34.34
CA ALA A 11 15.85 48.46 -33.11
C ALA A 11 15.87 47.16 -32.29
N ALA A 12 16.45 47.18 -31.11
CA ALA A 12 16.39 46.10 -30.15
C ALA A 12 15.03 46.13 -29.44
N LEU A 13 14.18 45.15 -29.71
CA LEU A 13 12.96 44.89 -28.94
C LEU A 13 13.35 44.21 -27.64
N ALA A 14 13.16 44.86 -26.51
CA ALA A 14 13.22 44.27 -25.18
C ALA A 14 11.99 43.37 -25.00
N ALA A 15 12.18 42.03 -25.06
CA ALA A 15 11.17 41.06 -24.69
C ALA A 15 11.09 40.99 -23.15
N CYS A 16 9.97 41.46 -22.58
CA CYS A 16 9.62 41.19 -21.19
C CYS A 16 9.43 39.65 -21.02
N GLY A 17 10.40 39.00 -20.41
CA GLY A 17 10.31 37.59 -20.07
C GLY A 17 9.26 37.39 -19.00
N ALA A 18 8.22 36.57 -19.31
CA ALA A 18 7.32 36.05 -18.31
C ALA A 18 8.11 35.11 -17.37
N PRO A 19 7.83 35.08 -16.06
CA PRO A 19 8.50 34.17 -15.15
C PRO A 19 8.18 32.72 -15.55
N ALA A 20 9.20 31.90 -15.66
CA ALA A 20 9.07 30.47 -15.87
C ALA A 20 8.25 29.84 -14.75
N PRO A 21 7.39 28.82 -15.01
CA PRO A 21 6.69 28.10 -13.96
C PRO A 21 7.72 27.54 -12.98
N GLY A 22 7.53 27.84 -11.69
CA GLY A 22 8.44 27.47 -10.63
C GLY A 22 8.80 25.99 -10.69
N ALA A 23 10.10 25.70 -10.69
CA ALA A 23 10.61 24.36 -10.51
C ALA A 23 10.03 23.81 -9.19
N ALA A 24 9.42 22.63 -9.27
CA ALA A 24 8.97 21.90 -8.09
C ALA A 24 10.14 21.82 -7.10
N ALA A 25 9.89 22.17 -5.84
CA ALA A 25 10.89 22.05 -4.80
C ALA A 25 11.45 20.63 -4.80
N PRO A 26 12.78 20.44 -4.68
CA PRO A 26 13.37 19.11 -4.64
C PRO A 26 12.76 18.36 -3.45
N GLN A 27 12.18 17.18 -3.73
CA GLN A 27 11.75 16.26 -2.69
C GLN A 27 12.97 15.95 -1.80
N PRO A 28 12.81 15.95 -0.46
CA PRO A 28 13.89 15.55 0.40
C PRO A 28 14.36 14.16 -0.03
N ALA A 29 15.65 14.04 -0.30
CA ALA A 29 16.24 12.74 -0.58
C ALA A 29 15.91 11.79 0.58
N PRO A 30 15.53 10.53 0.31
CA PRO A 30 15.34 9.55 1.36
C PRO A 30 16.61 9.54 2.22
N VAL A 31 16.44 9.68 3.53
CA VAL A 31 17.51 9.55 4.50
C VAL A 31 18.22 8.26 4.18
N GLY A 32 19.55 8.30 4.02
CA GLY A 32 20.36 7.22 3.51
C GLY A 32 19.94 5.89 4.10
N LEU A 33 19.21 5.14 3.31
CA LEU A 33 18.91 3.75 3.57
C LEU A 33 20.22 3.04 3.26
N ASP A 34 20.87 2.51 4.29
CA ASP A 34 22.00 1.62 4.09
C ASP A 34 21.59 0.60 3.05
N ALA A 35 22.25 0.68 1.91
CA ALA A 35 21.97 -0.23 0.83
C ALA A 35 22.07 -1.66 1.38
N GLN A 36 20.88 -2.36 1.46
CA GLN A 36 20.81 -3.74 1.09
C GLN A 36 20.71 -4.82 2.16
N ALA A 37 19.57 -5.02 2.64
CA ALA A 37 19.17 -6.41 2.68
C ALA A 37 18.76 -6.81 1.25
N GLN A 38 19.55 -7.55 0.51
CA GLN A 38 19.17 -8.11 -0.80
C GLN A 38 18.27 -9.35 -0.63
N THR A 39 17.98 -9.72 0.59
CA THR A 39 17.16 -10.86 1.01
C THR A 39 16.26 -10.46 2.16
N ASP A 40 15.19 -11.22 2.37
CA ASP A 40 14.44 -11.16 3.62
C ASP A 40 15.17 -11.90 4.77
N GLU A 41 14.56 -11.93 5.96
CA GLU A 41 15.13 -12.58 7.15
C GLU A 41 15.21 -14.12 7.04
N LEU A 42 14.60 -14.74 6.03
CA LEU A 42 14.75 -16.17 5.72
C LEU A 42 15.78 -16.44 4.64
N GLY A 43 16.42 -15.40 4.10
CA GLY A 43 17.41 -15.49 3.03
C GLY A 43 16.79 -15.55 1.63
N ASP A 44 15.48 -15.32 1.47
CA ASP A 44 14.83 -15.26 0.16
C ASP A 44 15.21 -13.94 -0.54
N PRO A 45 15.66 -13.98 -1.81
CA PRO A 45 16.07 -12.79 -2.55
C PRO A 45 14.88 -11.88 -2.87
N LEU A 46 15.16 -10.57 -2.98
CA LEU A 46 14.18 -9.60 -3.47
C LEU A 46 13.70 -9.97 -4.87
N ASN A 47 12.42 -9.82 -5.12
CA ASN A 47 11.91 -9.88 -6.48
C ASN A 47 12.39 -8.67 -7.30
N ALA A 48 12.53 -8.83 -8.61
CA ALA A 48 12.87 -7.71 -9.48
C ALA A 48 11.77 -6.63 -9.43
N TYR A 49 12.16 -5.34 -9.40
CA TYR A 49 11.24 -4.19 -9.41
C TYR A 49 10.15 -4.31 -10.48
N GLN A 50 10.54 -4.71 -11.70
CA GLN A 50 9.59 -4.89 -12.81
C GLN A 50 8.53 -5.96 -12.52
N ALA A 51 8.89 -7.04 -11.85
CA ALA A 51 7.93 -8.08 -11.48
C ALA A 51 6.91 -7.58 -10.47
N ILE A 52 7.34 -6.75 -9.48
CA ILE A 52 6.48 -6.19 -8.44
C ILE A 52 5.53 -5.11 -9.00
N THR A 53 6.01 -4.31 -9.95
CA THR A 53 5.24 -3.15 -10.46
C THR A 53 4.36 -3.49 -11.65
N ASN A 54 4.46 -4.69 -12.23
CA ASN A 54 3.68 -5.12 -13.40
C ASN A 54 2.83 -6.37 -13.16
N TYR A 55 2.67 -6.80 -11.91
CA TYR A 55 1.79 -7.91 -11.55
C TYR A 55 1.06 -7.57 -10.25
N ASN A 56 -0.14 -7.00 -10.36
CA ASN A 56 -0.84 -6.40 -9.24
C ASN A 56 -2.31 -6.86 -9.18
N ASN A 57 -2.80 -7.24 -8.01
CA ASN A 57 -4.23 -7.30 -7.74
C ASN A 57 -4.69 -5.91 -7.27
N TYR A 58 -5.40 -5.18 -8.13
CA TYR A 58 -5.95 -3.89 -7.80
C TYR A 58 -7.27 -3.69 -8.54
N TYR A 59 -8.31 -4.27 -7.96
CA TYR A 59 -9.62 -4.45 -8.58
C TYR A 59 -10.33 -3.13 -8.85
N GLU A 60 -9.96 -2.08 -8.15
CA GLU A 60 -10.41 -0.72 -8.42
C GLU A 60 -10.03 -0.25 -9.83
N PHE A 61 -8.96 -0.78 -10.42
CA PHE A 61 -8.60 -0.54 -11.82
C PHE A 61 -9.09 -1.65 -12.73
N THR A 62 -8.73 -2.89 -12.44
CA THR A 62 -9.08 -4.08 -13.25
C THR A 62 -8.77 -5.37 -12.50
N THR A 63 -9.41 -6.46 -12.91
CA THR A 63 -9.09 -7.83 -12.46
C THR A 63 -7.91 -8.44 -13.21
N ASP A 64 -7.48 -7.85 -14.34
CA ASP A 64 -6.27 -8.24 -15.07
C ASP A 64 -5.02 -7.69 -14.36
N LYS A 65 -4.22 -8.59 -13.80
CA LYS A 65 -3.04 -8.25 -13.01
C LYS A 65 -1.95 -7.51 -13.77
N GLN A 66 -1.85 -7.73 -15.07
CA GLN A 66 -0.87 -7.08 -15.95
C GLN A 66 -1.39 -5.75 -16.51
N GLY A 67 -2.71 -5.58 -16.56
CA GLY A 67 -3.36 -4.35 -17.00
C GLY A 67 -3.33 -3.20 -16.00
N VAL A 68 -3.17 -3.50 -14.70
CA VAL A 68 -3.23 -2.49 -13.64
C VAL A 68 -2.22 -1.35 -13.86
N ALA A 69 -0.96 -1.67 -14.16
CA ALA A 69 0.10 -0.66 -14.34
C ALA A 69 -0.22 0.31 -15.49
N ILE A 70 -0.90 -0.17 -16.53
CA ILE A 70 -1.31 0.65 -17.68
C ILE A 70 -2.46 1.57 -17.29
N LEU A 71 -3.49 1.05 -16.63
CA LEU A 71 -4.69 1.81 -16.24
C LEU A 71 -4.38 2.83 -15.14
N ALA A 72 -3.50 2.48 -14.19
CA ALA A 72 -3.13 3.34 -13.08
C ALA A 72 -2.15 4.46 -13.43
N ARG A 73 -1.54 4.47 -14.65
CA ARG A 73 -0.46 5.41 -15.00
C ARG A 73 -0.83 6.88 -14.79
N ASN A 74 -2.08 7.25 -15.04
CA ASN A 74 -2.58 8.63 -14.98
C ASN A 74 -3.31 8.93 -13.66
N PHE A 75 -3.36 7.99 -12.74
CA PHE A 75 -3.97 8.18 -11.43
C PHE A 75 -3.26 9.30 -10.67
N LYS A 76 -4.00 10.25 -10.18
CA LYS A 76 -3.51 11.39 -9.42
C LYS A 76 -3.47 11.03 -7.94
N SER A 77 -2.30 10.70 -7.45
CA SER A 77 -2.06 10.37 -6.05
C SER A 77 -1.64 11.58 -5.20
N GLU A 78 -1.61 12.78 -5.78
CA GLU A 78 -1.30 14.04 -5.08
C GLU A 78 -2.12 15.20 -5.69
N PRO A 79 -2.59 16.18 -4.86
CA PRO A 79 -2.50 16.21 -3.39
C PRO A 79 -3.35 15.11 -2.75
N TRP A 80 -2.94 14.61 -1.57
CA TRP A 80 -3.64 13.51 -0.89
C TRP A 80 -3.81 13.77 0.59
N LYS A 81 -5.02 13.48 1.09
CA LYS A 81 -5.36 13.61 2.51
C LYS A 81 -5.81 12.27 3.08
N VAL A 82 -5.40 12.01 4.31
CA VAL A 82 -5.80 10.84 5.08
C VAL A 82 -6.49 11.31 6.36
N GLN A 83 -7.77 10.98 6.49
CA GLN A 83 -8.54 11.25 7.69
C GLN A 83 -8.32 10.11 8.69
N VAL A 84 -7.91 10.44 9.92
CA VAL A 84 -7.78 9.50 11.02
C VAL A 84 -8.75 9.91 12.13
N GLY A 85 -9.64 9.00 12.51
CA GLY A 85 -10.72 9.32 13.44
C GLY A 85 -11.40 8.11 14.08
N GLY A 86 -12.70 8.24 14.33
CA GLY A 86 -13.48 7.25 15.08
C GLY A 86 -13.24 7.34 16.59
N LEU A 87 -13.01 6.21 17.26
CA LEU A 87 -12.79 6.13 18.71
C LEU A 87 -11.37 6.52 19.10
N VAL A 88 -11.03 7.80 18.92
CA VAL A 88 -9.75 8.43 19.26
C VAL A 88 -9.95 9.74 20.00
N ASN A 89 -9.00 10.14 20.86
CA ASN A 89 -9.06 11.42 21.57
C ASN A 89 -8.61 12.60 20.71
N SER A 90 -7.75 12.36 19.72
CA SER A 90 -7.12 13.39 18.88
C SER A 90 -7.34 13.12 17.38
N PRO A 91 -8.59 13.20 16.86
CA PRO A 91 -8.86 12.97 15.44
C PRO A 91 -8.16 14.03 14.58
N LYS A 92 -7.61 13.60 13.44
CA LYS A 92 -6.82 14.48 12.58
C LYS A 92 -6.88 14.09 11.12
N THR A 93 -6.81 15.09 10.23
CA THR A 93 -6.56 14.90 8.82
C THR A 93 -5.11 15.26 8.50
N TYR A 94 -4.40 14.35 7.88
CA TYR A 94 -3.01 14.53 7.48
C TYR A 94 -2.91 14.71 5.98
N ASP A 95 -2.08 15.65 5.55
CA ASP A 95 -1.56 15.61 4.19
C ASP A 95 -0.48 14.52 4.08
N ILE A 96 -0.35 13.90 2.92
CA ILE A 96 0.63 12.80 2.73
C ILE A 96 2.05 13.24 3.01
N ASP A 97 2.40 14.49 2.67
CA ASP A 97 3.72 15.04 2.91
C ASP A 97 4.00 15.27 4.40
N ASP A 98 2.96 15.60 5.17
CA ASP A 98 3.09 15.71 6.63
C ASP A 98 3.35 14.33 7.26
N LEU A 99 2.68 13.28 6.79
CA LEU A 99 2.94 11.92 7.24
C LEU A 99 4.39 11.51 6.94
N ARG A 100 4.87 11.78 5.72
CA ARG A 100 6.24 11.46 5.29
C ARG A 100 7.30 12.20 6.11
N LYS A 101 7.04 13.46 6.49
CA LYS A 101 7.96 14.28 7.29
C LYS A 101 7.92 13.96 8.77
N LYS A 102 6.74 13.67 9.30
CA LYS A 102 6.51 13.50 10.72
C LYS A 102 6.99 12.16 11.24
N PHE A 103 6.75 11.09 10.49
CA PHE A 103 7.11 9.74 10.88
C PHE A 103 8.39 9.31 10.16
N THR A 104 9.37 8.82 10.93
CA THR A 104 10.62 8.31 10.38
C THR A 104 10.33 7.20 9.39
N GLN A 105 10.73 7.40 8.13
CA GLN A 105 10.60 6.40 7.09
C GLN A 105 11.74 5.38 7.21
N GLU A 106 11.39 4.10 7.16
CA GLU A 106 12.35 2.99 7.21
C GLU A 106 12.09 2.01 6.06
N GLU A 107 13.12 1.34 5.59
CA GLU A 107 12.98 0.24 4.65
C GLU A 107 12.82 -1.07 5.40
N ARG A 108 11.81 -1.85 5.01
CA ARG A 108 11.56 -3.20 5.54
C ARG A 108 11.34 -4.17 4.41
N VAL A 109 12.11 -5.23 4.38
CA VAL A 109 11.94 -6.32 3.41
C VAL A 109 10.88 -7.28 3.92
N TYR A 110 9.73 -7.34 3.23
CA TYR A 110 8.63 -8.21 3.62
C TYR A 110 8.25 -9.19 2.51
N ARG A 111 7.93 -10.41 2.92
CA ARG A 111 7.17 -11.35 2.09
C ARG A 111 5.73 -10.86 1.98
N LEU A 112 5.18 -10.92 0.77
CA LEU A 112 3.76 -10.73 0.50
C LEU A 112 3.21 -12.03 -0.06
N ARG A 113 2.12 -12.55 0.52
CA ARG A 113 1.44 -13.77 0.09
C ARG A 113 0.01 -13.46 -0.33
N CYS A 114 -0.30 -13.64 -1.59
CA CYS A 114 -1.66 -13.52 -2.09
C CYS A 114 -2.48 -14.78 -1.79
N VAL A 115 -3.75 -14.62 -1.46
CA VAL A 115 -4.69 -15.74 -1.29
C VAL A 115 -4.76 -16.63 -2.54
N GLU A 116 -4.49 -16.10 -3.73
CA GLU A 116 -4.45 -16.83 -5.01
C GLU A 116 -3.21 -17.74 -5.18
N GLY A 117 -2.39 -17.93 -4.15
CA GLY A 117 -1.27 -18.88 -4.17
C GLY A 117 -0.02 -18.41 -4.88
N TRP A 118 0.23 -17.10 -4.92
CA TRP A 118 1.50 -16.51 -5.37
C TRP A 118 2.08 -15.57 -4.32
N SER A 119 3.38 -15.30 -4.40
CA SER A 119 4.10 -14.50 -3.40
C SER A 119 5.22 -13.66 -4.00
N MET A 120 5.65 -12.69 -3.23
CA MET A 120 6.72 -11.74 -3.55
C MET A 120 7.55 -11.43 -2.30
N VAL A 121 8.81 -11.00 -2.49
CA VAL A 121 9.67 -10.37 -1.47
C VAL A 121 9.95 -8.95 -1.90
N ILE A 122 9.55 -7.98 -1.08
CA ILE A 122 9.49 -6.57 -1.47
C ILE A 122 10.14 -5.70 -0.39
N PRO A 123 11.10 -4.82 -0.76
CA PRO A 123 11.62 -3.79 0.14
C PRO A 123 10.66 -2.59 0.15
N TRP A 124 9.82 -2.53 1.18
CA TRP A 124 8.88 -1.44 1.41
C TRP A 124 9.53 -0.30 2.16
N ILE A 125 9.16 0.94 1.84
CA ILE A 125 9.52 2.13 2.59
C ILE A 125 8.27 2.67 3.25
N GLY A 126 8.34 2.93 4.55
CA GLY A 126 7.19 3.43 5.29
C GLY A 126 7.49 3.61 6.78
N PHE A 127 6.46 3.64 7.58
CA PHE A 127 6.55 3.81 9.03
C PHE A 127 5.52 2.90 9.74
N PRO A 128 5.79 2.47 10.99
CA PRO A 128 4.87 1.61 11.74
C PRO A 128 3.48 2.27 11.89
N LEU A 129 2.42 1.51 11.57
CA LEU A 129 1.04 1.97 11.80
C LEU A 129 0.81 2.37 13.26
N ALA A 130 1.41 1.64 14.19
CA ALA A 130 1.35 1.94 15.63
C ALA A 130 1.81 3.36 15.97
N SER A 131 2.73 3.96 15.21
CA SER A 131 3.19 5.32 15.45
C SER A 131 2.08 6.34 15.18
N LEU A 132 1.31 6.16 14.11
CA LEU A 132 0.15 6.99 13.81
C LEU A 132 -0.97 6.78 14.83
N LEU A 133 -1.25 5.52 15.20
CA LEU A 133 -2.31 5.21 16.15
C LEU A 133 -2.01 5.80 17.55
N LYS A 134 -0.77 5.74 18.00
CA LYS A 134 -0.36 6.36 19.28
C LYS A 134 -0.56 7.87 19.29
N GLU A 135 -0.36 8.54 18.16
CA GLU A 135 -0.55 10.00 18.06
C GLU A 135 -2.01 10.42 18.18
N VAL A 136 -2.92 9.63 17.63
CA VAL A 136 -4.36 9.94 17.69
C VAL A 136 -5.04 9.45 18.97
N GLU A 137 -4.32 8.73 19.82
CA GLU A 137 -4.75 8.31 21.16
C GLU A 137 -6.04 7.50 21.16
N PRO A 138 -6.01 6.19 20.84
CA PRO A 138 -7.18 5.33 20.87
C PRO A 138 -7.92 5.38 22.23
N THR A 139 -9.25 5.48 22.21
CA THR A 139 -10.03 5.35 23.42
C THR A 139 -10.06 3.91 23.92
N SER A 140 -10.44 3.68 25.17
CA SER A 140 -10.51 2.34 25.77
C SER A 140 -11.56 1.43 25.13
N THR A 141 -12.52 1.98 24.37
CA THR A 141 -13.56 1.24 23.65
C THR A 141 -13.14 0.84 22.23
N ALA A 142 -12.02 1.37 21.72
CA ALA A 142 -11.49 1.01 20.41
C ALA A 142 -10.98 -0.44 20.41
N LYS A 143 -11.52 -1.29 19.54
CA LYS A 143 -11.16 -2.71 19.43
C LYS A 143 -10.56 -3.06 18.05
N TYR A 144 -10.93 -2.29 17.04
CA TYR A 144 -10.52 -2.52 15.65
C TYR A 144 -10.09 -1.23 14.98
N VAL A 145 -9.30 -1.37 13.92
CA VAL A 145 -8.93 -0.31 12.99
C VAL A 145 -9.55 -0.64 11.64
N ARG A 146 -10.37 0.27 11.13
CA ARG A 146 -11.03 0.18 9.83
C ARG A 146 -10.32 1.09 8.84
N PHE A 147 -9.95 0.56 7.69
CA PHE A 147 -9.33 1.28 6.59
C PHE A 147 -10.30 1.43 5.43
N GLU A 148 -10.22 2.57 4.74
CA GLU A 148 -11.01 2.83 3.54
C GLU A 148 -10.12 3.40 2.44
N SER A 149 -10.21 2.80 1.25
CA SER A 149 -9.59 3.27 0.02
C SER A 149 -10.41 4.40 -0.61
N ILE A 150 -9.80 5.16 -1.50
CA ILE A 150 -10.52 6.17 -2.28
C ILE A 150 -11.61 5.52 -3.15
N PHE A 151 -12.74 6.23 -3.30
CA PHE A 151 -13.76 5.94 -4.29
C PHE A 151 -13.75 7.02 -5.37
N ASP A 152 -13.20 6.70 -6.53
CA ASP A 152 -13.11 7.60 -7.68
C ASP A 152 -13.20 6.78 -8.98
N PRO A 153 -14.42 6.43 -9.42
CA PRO A 153 -14.62 5.61 -10.61
C PRO A 153 -14.19 6.29 -11.93
N GLN A 154 -13.94 7.61 -11.91
CA GLN A 154 -13.41 8.32 -13.07
C GLN A 154 -11.92 7.99 -13.30
N GLN A 155 -11.16 7.80 -12.24
CA GLN A 155 -9.76 7.41 -12.30
C GLN A 155 -9.55 5.89 -12.15
N MET A 156 -10.48 5.22 -11.48
CA MET A 156 -10.44 3.80 -11.14
C MET A 156 -11.64 3.06 -11.75
N PRO A 157 -11.60 2.74 -13.06
CA PRO A 157 -12.76 2.23 -13.78
C PRO A 157 -13.29 0.88 -13.29
N GLY A 158 -12.49 0.09 -12.58
CA GLY A 158 -12.94 -1.15 -11.95
C GLY A 158 -14.00 -0.92 -10.86
N GLN A 159 -14.06 0.29 -10.28
CA GLN A 159 -15.08 0.67 -9.30
C GLN A 159 -16.48 0.88 -9.92
N LEU A 160 -16.60 0.85 -11.24
CA LEU A 160 -17.91 0.80 -11.92
C LEU A 160 -18.54 -0.61 -11.85
N ASN A 161 -17.78 -1.63 -11.46
CA ASN A 161 -18.30 -2.97 -11.26
C ASN A 161 -19.13 -3.04 -9.97
N THR A 162 -20.45 -3.07 -10.12
CA THR A 162 -21.42 -3.06 -9.01
C THR A 162 -21.50 -4.38 -8.23
N TRP A 163 -20.78 -5.43 -8.66
CA TRP A 163 -20.69 -6.68 -7.91
C TRP A 163 -19.94 -6.48 -6.58
N TYR A 164 -19.03 -5.49 -6.51
CA TYR A 164 -18.33 -5.13 -5.29
C TYR A 164 -18.99 -3.95 -4.58
N SER A 165 -19.03 -4.01 -3.27
CA SER A 165 -19.52 -2.90 -2.41
C SER A 165 -18.40 -1.88 -2.17
N TRP A 166 -18.13 -1.03 -3.17
CA TRP A 166 -17.14 0.04 -3.04
C TRP A 166 -17.53 1.12 -2.03
N PRO A 167 -16.58 1.85 -1.41
CA PRO A 167 -15.12 1.76 -1.56
C PRO A 167 -14.56 0.47 -0.95
N TYR A 168 -13.29 0.17 -1.27
CA TYR A 168 -12.58 -0.94 -0.64
C TYR A 168 -12.43 -0.66 0.86
N VAL A 169 -12.93 -1.58 1.67
CA VAL A 169 -12.86 -1.52 3.14
C VAL A 169 -12.16 -2.76 3.65
N GLU A 170 -11.30 -2.59 4.62
CA GLU A 170 -10.64 -3.65 5.38
C GLU A 170 -10.51 -3.30 6.85
N GLY A 171 -10.20 -4.29 7.67
CA GLY A 171 -10.01 -4.11 9.10
C GLY A 171 -8.90 -4.97 9.70
N LEU A 172 -8.35 -4.48 10.79
CA LEU A 172 -7.47 -5.20 11.70
C LEU A 172 -8.02 -5.11 13.13
N ARG A 173 -7.72 -6.10 13.98
CA ARG A 173 -7.84 -5.88 15.41
C ARG A 173 -6.84 -4.80 15.85
N LEU A 174 -7.14 -4.10 16.94
CA LEU A 174 -6.27 -3.03 17.42
C LEU A 174 -4.86 -3.56 17.80
N ASP A 175 -4.77 -4.74 18.42
CA ASP A 175 -3.48 -5.37 18.75
C ASP A 175 -2.68 -5.79 17.51
N GLU A 176 -3.34 -6.26 16.44
CA GLU A 176 -2.71 -6.50 15.14
C GLU A 176 -2.18 -5.19 14.52
N ALA A 177 -2.98 -4.12 14.57
CA ALA A 177 -2.59 -2.82 14.04
C ALA A 177 -1.47 -2.16 14.86
N MET A 178 -1.36 -2.48 16.14
CA MET A 178 -0.29 -2.03 17.05
C MET A 178 0.97 -2.89 16.95
N ASN A 179 0.94 -4.04 16.28
CA ASN A 179 2.12 -4.86 16.05
C ASN A 179 3.11 -4.13 15.14
N ASP A 180 4.38 -4.20 15.49
CA ASP A 180 5.46 -3.51 14.76
C ASP A 180 5.55 -3.88 13.28
N LEU A 181 5.14 -5.09 12.88
CA LEU A 181 5.12 -5.50 11.47
C LEU A 181 4.04 -4.80 10.62
N ALA A 182 3.01 -4.21 11.22
CA ALA A 182 2.01 -3.46 10.47
C ALA A 182 2.59 -2.10 10.02
N LEU A 183 2.83 -1.94 8.72
CA LEU A 183 3.52 -0.80 8.14
C LEU A 183 2.57 0.04 7.26
N LEU A 184 2.56 1.35 7.45
CA LEU A 184 2.02 2.31 6.48
C LEU A 184 3.12 2.64 5.47
N VAL A 185 2.90 2.24 4.22
CA VAL A 185 3.89 2.28 3.15
C VAL A 185 3.70 3.48 2.25
N THR A 186 4.78 4.20 1.98
CA THR A 186 4.86 5.39 1.12
C THR A 186 5.81 5.19 -0.07
N GLY A 187 6.57 4.10 -0.09
CA GLY A 187 7.55 3.80 -1.14
C GLY A 187 7.95 2.33 -1.21
N LEU A 188 8.76 2.00 -2.21
CA LEU A 188 9.39 0.70 -2.39
C LEU A 188 10.66 0.82 -3.25
N TYR A 189 11.65 -0.06 -3.02
CA TYR A 189 12.93 -0.05 -3.75
C TYR A 189 13.62 1.32 -3.79
N GLY A 190 13.67 2.05 -2.68
CA GLY A 190 14.27 3.38 -2.60
C GLY A 190 13.51 4.49 -3.35
N LYS A 191 12.27 4.25 -3.82
CA LYS A 191 11.48 5.17 -4.65
C LYS A 191 10.10 5.43 -4.05
N PRO A 192 9.44 6.54 -4.39
CA PRO A 192 8.04 6.75 -4.06
C PRO A 192 7.16 5.60 -4.56
N LEU A 193 6.07 5.34 -3.85
CA LEU A 193 5.15 4.25 -4.16
C LEU A 193 4.47 4.48 -5.53
N PRO A 194 4.59 3.55 -6.50
CA PRO A 194 3.91 3.68 -7.78
C PRO A 194 2.40 3.50 -7.66
N ASN A 195 1.64 4.13 -8.57
CA ASN A 195 0.18 4.09 -8.57
C ASN A 195 -0.37 2.67 -8.52
N GLN A 196 0.13 1.77 -9.37
CA GLN A 196 -0.30 0.37 -9.43
C GLN A 196 0.03 -0.44 -8.17
N ASN A 197 0.92 0.07 -7.33
CA ASN A 197 1.27 -0.54 -6.04
C ASN A 197 0.52 0.08 -4.86
N GLY A 198 -0.38 1.06 -5.11
CA GLY A 198 -1.27 1.61 -4.09
C GLY A 198 -0.90 3.00 -3.57
N ALA A 199 -0.23 3.83 -4.41
CA ALA A 199 0.11 5.21 -4.07
C ALA A 199 -1.12 6.02 -3.58
N PRO A 200 -0.86 7.06 -2.76
CA PRO A 200 0.43 7.45 -2.17
C PRO A 200 0.69 6.77 -0.81
N LEU A 201 -0.34 6.11 -0.24
CA LEU A 201 -0.30 5.44 1.05
C LEU A 201 -1.04 4.11 0.99
N ARG A 202 -0.37 3.05 1.41
CA ARG A 202 -0.97 1.73 1.55
C ARG A 202 -0.58 1.07 2.87
N LEU A 203 -1.30 0.03 3.23
CA LEU A 203 -0.94 -0.86 4.33
C LEU A 203 -0.08 -2.03 3.81
N ALA A 204 0.85 -2.51 4.65
CA ALA A 204 1.51 -3.81 4.51
C ALA A 204 1.42 -4.57 5.82
N VAL A 205 0.81 -5.77 5.77
CA VAL A 205 0.65 -6.69 6.92
C VAL A 205 1.18 -8.04 6.47
N PRO A 206 2.50 -8.32 6.68
CA PRO A 206 3.18 -9.40 5.96
C PRO A 206 2.72 -10.82 6.35
N TRP A 207 2.15 -11.02 7.54
CA TRP A 207 1.67 -12.33 8.00
C TRP A 207 0.24 -12.67 7.56
N LYS A 208 -0.46 -11.70 6.94
CA LYS A 208 -1.82 -11.86 6.41
C LYS A 208 -1.81 -11.95 4.88
N TYR A 209 -2.86 -12.53 4.32
CA TYR A 209 -3.03 -12.51 2.87
C TYR A 209 -3.06 -11.08 2.32
N GLY A 210 -2.50 -10.89 1.12
CA GLY A 210 -2.23 -9.57 0.54
C GLY A 210 -3.44 -8.64 0.39
N PHE A 211 -4.67 -9.17 0.35
CA PHE A 211 -5.88 -8.35 0.26
C PHE A 211 -6.17 -7.57 1.56
N LYS A 212 -5.61 -7.99 2.71
CA LYS A 212 -5.66 -7.22 3.97
C LYS A 212 -4.87 -5.92 3.89
N SER A 213 -3.96 -5.81 2.95
CA SER A 213 -3.05 -4.66 2.76
C SER A 213 -3.68 -3.61 1.83
N VAL A 214 -4.58 -2.80 2.37
CA VAL A 214 -5.37 -1.76 1.67
C VAL A 214 -4.46 -0.78 0.94
N LYS A 215 -4.89 -0.34 -0.26
CA LYS A 215 -4.18 0.60 -1.13
C LYS A 215 -4.91 1.93 -1.22
N ALA A 216 -4.18 3.00 -1.57
CA ALA A 216 -4.74 4.34 -1.76
C ALA A 216 -5.67 4.75 -0.59
N ILE A 217 -5.16 4.65 0.64
CA ILE A 217 -5.91 4.89 1.87
C ILE A 217 -6.27 6.37 1.99
N VAL A 218 -7.56 6.66 2.22
CA VAL A 218 -8.07 8.01 2.50
C VAL A 218 -8.63 8.14 3.91
N LYS A 219 -8.94 7.01 4.56
CA LYS A 219 -9.56 7.02 5.88
C LYS A 219 -9.11 5.86 6.74
N ILE A 220 -8.84 6.15 8.03
CA ILE A 220 -8.48 5.19 9.08
C ILE A 220 -9.35 5.54 10.30
N ASP A 221 -10.31 4.68 10.61
CA ASP A 221 -11.18 4.84 11.77
C ASP A 221 -10.91 3.76 12.82
N LEU A 222 -10.83 4.15 14.07
CA LEU A 222 -10.87 3.23 15.18
C LEU A 222 -12.33 2.98 15.56
N VAL A 223 -12.71 1.72 15.71
CA VAL A 223 -14.11 1.33 15.92
C VAL A 223 -14.21 0.24 16.99
N GLU A 224 -15.39 0.12 17.62
CA GLU A 224 -15.65 -0.92 18.59
C GLU A 224 -16.03 -2.24 17.94
N GLU A 225 -16.83 -2.17 16.86
CA GLU A 225 -17.32 -3.33 16.15
C GLU A 225 -16.36 -3.80 15.07
N GLN A 226 -16.31 -5.12 14.84
CA GLN A 226 -15.49 -5.71 13.79
C GLN A 226 -15.94 -5.22 12.41
N PRO A 227 -15.04 -4.59 11.63
CA PRO A 227 -15.37 -4.14 10.29
C PRO A 227 -15.71 -5.30 9.35
N VAL A 228 -16.73 -5.13 8.53
CA VAL A 228 -17.04 -6.05 7.44
C VAL A 228 -16.27 -5.59 6.19
N SER A 229 -15.31 -6.39 5.73
CA SER A 229 -14.48 -6.05 4.58
C SER A 229 -15.23 -6.18 3.25
N LEU A 230 -14.65 -5.61 2.18
CA LEU A 230 -15.19 -5.76 0.83
C LEU A 230 -15.32 -7.23 0.44
N TRP A 231 -14.29 -8.05 0.73
CA TRP A 231 -14.30 -9.47 0.37
C TRP A 231 -15.28 -10.29 1.21
N MET A 232 -15.43 -9.98 2.51
CA MET A 232 -16.45 -10.61 3.35
C MET A 232 -17.87 -10.32 2.85
N ARG A 233 -18.11 -9.14 2.28
CA ARG A 233 -19.41 -8.82 1.66
C ARG A 233 -19.61 -9.53 0.33
N ALA A 234 -18.57 -9.61 -0.49
CA ALA A 234 -18.62 -10.20 -1.82
C ALA A 234 -18.72 -11.73 -1.78
N ALA A 235 -18.00 -12.40 -0.86
CA ALA A 235 -17.94 -13.85 -0.78
C ALA A 235 -17.61 -14.31 0.65
N SER A 236 -18.57 -14.18 1.58
CA SER A 236 -18.41 -14.47 3.00
C SER A 236 -18.03 -15.91 3.33
N HIS A 237 -18.29 -16.85 2.42
CA HIS A 237 -17.92 -18.27 2.56
C HIS A 237 -16.47 -18.55 2.09
N GLU A 238 -15.79 -17.58 1.48
CA GLU A 238 -14.42 -17.71 0.98
C GLU A 238 -13.42 -16.84 1.78
N TYR A 239 -13.90 -15.73 2.37
CA TYR A 239 -13.04 -14.72 3.01
C TYR A 239 -13.51 -14.41 4.42
N GLY A 240 -12.66 -14.71 5.40
CA GLY A 240 -12.85 -14.37 6.79
C GLY A 240 -12.22 -13.01 7.15
N PHE A 241 -12.38 -12.63 8.42
CA PHE A 241 -11.85 -11.36 8.92
C PHE A 241 -10.34 -11.39 9.14
N TYR A 242 -9.83 -12.45 9.77
CA TYR A 242 -8.41 -12.51 10.16
C TYR A 242 -7.50 -12.66 8.96
N SER A 243 -7.82 -13.57 8.07
CA SER A 243 -7.10 -13.81 6.80
C SER A 243 -5.58 -13.94 6.98
N ASN A 244 -5.19 -14.60 8.06
CA ASN A 244 -3.81 -14.97 8.30
C ASN A 244 -3.36 -16.01 7.27
N VAL A 245 -2.13 -15.89 6.79
CA VAL A 245 -1.58 -16.92 5.90
C VAL A 245 -1.49 -18.25 6.64
N ASN A 246 -2.31 -19.21 6.22
CA ASN A 246 -2.39 -20.52 6.86
C ASN A 246 -2.39 -21.64 5.78
N PRO A 247 -1.29 -22.43 5.67
CA PRO A 247 -1.20 -23.50 4.69
C PRO A 247 -2.18 -24.67 4.94
N GLU A 248 -2.74 -24.76 6.16
CA GLU A 248 -3.63 -25.84 6.57
C GLU A 248 -5.11 -25.56 6.34
N VAL A 249 -5.45 -24.30 6.03
CA VAL A 249 -6.81 -23.86 5.70
C VAL A 249 -6.89 -23.56 4.22
N PRO A 250 -7.44 -24.47 3.39
CA PRO A 250 -7.56 -24.24 1.96
C PRO A 250 -8.60 -23.16 1.67
N HIS A 251 -8.39 -22.41 0.59
CA HIS A 251 -9.48 -21.65 -0.01
C HIS A 251 -10.50 -22.65 -0.62
N PRO A 252 -11.81 -22.37 -0.63
CA PRO A 252 -12.79 -23.33 -1.16
C PRO A 252 -12.51 -23.83 -2.59
N ARG A 253 -11.77 -23.04 -3.39
CA ARG A 253 -11.48 -23.34 -4.80
C ARG A 253 -10.05 -23.84 -5.06
N TRP A 254 -9.11 -23.68 -4.11
CA TRP A 254 -7.71 -24.12 -4.27
C TRP A 254 -7.00 -24.33 -2.94
N SER A 255 -5.89 -25.06 -2.99
CA SER A 255 -5.03 -25.32 -1.83
C SER A 255 -4.15 -24.09 -1.48
N GLN A 256 -3.94 -23.88 -0.18
CA GLN A 256 -3.01 -22.87 0.33
C GLN A 256 -1.66 -23.48 0.77
N ALA A 257 -1.49 -24.81 0.64
CA ALA A 257 -0.29 -25.49 1.14
C ALA A 257 1.00 -25.10 0.40
N THR A 258 0.88 -24.63 -0.83
CA THR A 258 2.02 -24.20 -1.65
C THR A 258 1.76 -22.88 -2.36
N GLU A 259 2.85 -22.20 -2.74
CA GLU A 259 2.80 -20.92 -3.44
C GLU A 259 3.82 -20.85 -4.58
N ARG A 260 3.55 -20.00 -5.56
CA ARG A 260 4.48 -19.65 -6.63
C ARG A 260 5.11 -18.30 -6.34
N ARG A 261 6.42 -18.24 -6.15
CA ARG A 261 7.14 -16.96 -6.09
C ARG A 261 7.18 -16.33 -7.49
N ILE A 262 6.75 -15.07 -7.60
CA ILE A 262 6.76 -14.35 -8.89
C ILE A 262 8.19 -14.26 -9.41
N GLY A 263 8.39 -14.59 -10.69
CA GLY A 263 9.72 -14.59 -11.31
C GLY A 263 10.53 -15.89 -11.12
N GLU A 264 10.02 -16.85 -10.34
CA GLU A 264 10.65 -18.16 -10.16
C GLU A 264 9.87 -19.28 -10.86
N SER A 265 10.57 -20.34 -11.21
CA SER A 265 9.95 -21.60 -11.68
C SER A 265 9.58 -22.48 -10.49
N GLY A 266 8.44 -23.21 -10.61
CA GLY A 266 8.00 -24.15 -9.60
C GLY A 266 7.17 -23.55 -8.47
N ARG A 267 6.92 -24.37 -7.47
CA ARG A 267 6.17 -24.00 -6.25
C ARG A 267 6.99 -24.33 -5.01
N ARG A 268 6.82 -23.52 -3.98
CA ARG A 268 7.39 -23.74 -2.65
C ARG A 268 6.30 -23.99 -1.62
N ARG A 269 6.65 -24.54 -0.47
CA ARG A 269 5.74 -24.67 0.66
C ARG A 269 5.37 -23.29 1.21
N THR A 270 4.08 -23.06 1.46
CA THR A 270 3.60 -21.88 2.20
C THR A 270 3.92 -22.05 3.69
N LEU A 271 4.44 -20.99 4.31
CA LEU A 271 4.73 -20.95 5.74
C LEU A 271 3.55 -20.38 6.51
N MET A 272 3.29 -20.92 7.70
CA MET A 272 2.30 -20.37 8.63
C MET A 272 2.62 -18.89 8.95
N PHE A 273 1.61 -18.04 8.96
CA PHE A 273 1.78 -16.58 9.07
C PHE A 273 2.79 -16.01 8.08
N ASN A 274 2.91 -16.63 6.89
CA ASN A 274 3.88 -16.24 5.86
C ASN A 274 5.34 -16.25 6.38
N GLY A 275 5.63 -17.08 7.41
CA GLY A 275 6.95 -17.20 8.04
C GLY A 275 7.22 -16.17 9.16
N TYR A 276 6.20 -15.45 9.64
CA TYR A 276 6.32 -14.49 10.76
C TYR A 276 5.75 -15.02 12.08
N ALA A 277 5.65 -16.34 12.22
CA ALA A 277 5.02 -16.96 13.40
C ALA A 277 5.66 -16.56 14.73
N ASP A 278 6.97 -16.43 14.80
CA ASP A 278 7.75 -15.99 15.96
C ASP A 278 7.44 -14.55 16.41
N ARG A 279 6.84 -13.75 15.53
CA ARG A 279 6.52 -12.34 15.77
C ARG A 279 5.04 -12.10 16.06
N VAL A 280 4.15 -13.02 15.65
CA VAL A 280 2.70 -12.76 15.65
C VAL A 280 1.86 -13.89 16.22
N ALA A 281 2.38 -15.10 16.44
CA ALA A 281 1.57 -16.24 16.90
C ALA A 281 0.89 -15.97 18.25
N ASP A 282 1.53 -15.24 19.14
CA ASP A 282 1.00 -14.90 20.47
C ASP A 282 -0.27 -14.02 20.38
N LEU A 283 -0.44 -13.22 19.31
CA LEU A 283 -1.67 -12.46 19.08
C LEU A 283 -2.92 -13.36 18.94
N TYR A 284 -2.70 -14.62 18.59
CA TYR A 284 -3.74 -15.60 18.30
C TYR A 284 -3.75 -16.77 19.29
N ALA A 285 -3.06 -16.63 20.42
CA ALA A 285 -3.01 -17.67 21.45
C ALA A 285 -4.42 -18.06 21.92
N GLY A 286 -4.73 -19.35 21.87
CA GLY A 286 -6.05 -19.88 22.22
C GLY A 286 -7.14 -19.73 21.17
N MET A 287 -6.84 -19.14 20.00
CA MET A 287 -7.78 -19.01 18.87
C MET A 287 -7.71 -20.24 17.96
N ASP A 288 -8.85 -20.81 17.62
CA ASP A 288 -8.93 -21.80 16.54
C ASP A 288 -8.74 -21.10 15.18
N LEU A 289 -7.57 -21.24 14.57
CA LEU A 289 -7.22 -20.60 13.30
C LEU A 289 -7.85 -21.28 12.07
N ARG A 290 -8.53 -22.42 12.25
CA ARG A 290 -9.35 -23.03 11.18
C ARG A 290 -10.74 -22.43 11.11
N ALA A 291 -11.31 -22.11 12.25
CA ALA A 291 -12.61 -21.43 12.36
C ALA A 291 -12.50 -19.92 12.15
N ASN A 292 -11.34 -19.33 12.51
CA ASN A 292 -11.06 -17.88 12.45
C ASN A 292 -10.03 -17.59 11.35
N TYR A 293 -10.46 -17.75 10.10
CA TYR A 293 -9.63 -17.50 8.92
C TYR A 293 -9.89 -16.15 8.26
#